data_a12cce2b904ded3e6c211853fd0bcecb
#
_entry.id   a12cce2b904ded3e6c211853fd0bcecb
#
_cell.length_a   1.000
_cell.length_b   1.000
_cell.length_c   1.000
_cell.angle_alpha   90.00
_cell.angle_beta   90.00
_cell.angle_gamma   90.00
#
_symmetry.space_group_name_H-M   'P 1'
#
loop_
_entity.id
_entity.type
_entity.pdbx_description
1 polymer ?
#
loop_
_entity_poly.entity_id
_entity_poly.type
_entity_poly.pdbx_seq_one_letter_code
_entity_poly.pdbx_strand_id
1 'polypeptide(L)'
;ALVDWTFRRGVTARAANPGDIGIGGFETVARRSWPAGDVVLGYTALSKDADYRGAAVDASFYALNYARHRFTAAFTFRLGHGIELRLDNVARVQAANLLRVTGGNETVMSSAGLAYRPGAVRGLEISVQIDNLWDSDFQEVPAVPAARRQVSAGAAYAW
;
A
#
# COMPACT_ATOMS: atom_id res chain seq x y z
N ALA A 1 -12.27 24.24 -2.43
CA ALA A 1 -11.46 24.15 -3.66
C ALA A 1 -10.35 23.13 -3.40
N LEU A 2 -10.22 22.15 -4.26
CA LEU A 2 -9.13 21.17 -4.22
C LEU A 2 -7.92 21.75 -4.97
N VAL A 3 -6.77 21.80 -4.32
CA VAL A 3 -5.53 22.21 -4.95
C VAL A 3 -4.73 20.93 -5.27
N ASP A 4 -4.32 20.78 -6.53
CA ASP A 4 -3.52 19.66 -6.99
C ASP A 4 -2.22 20.16 -7.65
N TRP A 5 -1.16 19.38 -7.49
CA TRP A 5 0.10 19.61 -8.20
C TRP A 5 0.01 18.96 -9.57
N THR A 6 -0.04 19.77 -10.61
CA THR A 6 -0.12 19.30 -11.98
C THR A 6 1.18 19.53 -12.71
N PHE A 7 1.49 18.62 -13.63
CA PHE A 7 2.68 18.66 -14.46
C PHE A 7 2.29 18.64 -15.93
N ARG A 8 2.98 19.46 -16.69
CA ARG A 8 2.97 19.41 -18.14
C ARG A 8 4.40 19.29 -18.62
N ARG A 9 4.65 18.44 -19.59
CA ARG A 9 5.99 18.23 -20.14
C ARG A 9 6.59 19.55 -20.66
N GLY A 10 7.81 19.88 -20.24
CA GLY A 10 8.51 21.10 -20.64
C GLY A 10 8.08 22.37 -19.90
N VAL A 11 7.25 22.28 -18.87
CA VAL A 11 6.82 23.42 -18.07
C VAL A 11 7.07 23.12 -16.59
N THR A 12 7.43 24.16 -15.82
CA THR A 12 7.59 24.03 -14.37
C THR A 12 6.27 23.55 -13.72
N ALA A 13 6.39 22.66 -12.74
CA ALA A 13 5.24 22.19 -11.96
C ALA A 13 4.47 23.37 -11.37
N ARG A 14 3.16 23.34 -11.47
CA ARG A 14 2.28 24.39 -10.93
C ARG A 14 1.21 23.77 -10.05
N ALA A 15 0.90 24.42 -8.95
CA ALA A 15 -0.35 24.17 -8.26
C ALA A 15 -1.49 24.62 -9.17
N ALA A 16 -2.40 23.72 -9.46
CA ALA A 16 -3.61 24.02 -10.20
C ALA A 16 -4.84 23.74 -9.32
N ASN A 17 -5.86 24.54 -9.52
CA ASN A 17 -7.18 24.23 -8.99
C ASN A 17 -7.93 23.50 -10.12
N PRO A 18 -7.97 22.16 -10.15
CA PRO A 18 -8.80 21.44 -11.10
C PRO A 18 -10.25 21.87 -10.88
N GLY A 19 -11.02 21.99 -11.94
CA GLY A 19 -12.42 22.43 -11.87
C GLY A 19 -13.23 21.51 -10.96
N ASP A 20 -13.60 20.35 -11.47
CA ASP A 20 -14.38 19.35 -10.75
C ASP A 20 -13.71 17.98 -10.83
N ILE A 21 -13.66 17.27 -9.70
CA ILE A 21 -13.21 15.90 -9.62
C ILE A 21 -14.31 15.05 -9.03
N GLY A 22 -14.87 14.17 -9.84
CA GLY A 22 -15.79 13.13 -9.42
C GLY A 22 -15.03 11.84 -9.10
N ILE A 23 -15.27 11.26 -7.92
CA ILE A 23 -14.72 9.96 -7.53
C ILE A 23 -15.88 9.06 -7.16
N GLY A 24 -15.98 7.90 -7.82
CA GLY A 24 -16.90 6.83 -7.49
C GLY A 24 -16.14 5.56 -7.18
N GLY A 25 -16.68 4.69 -6.33
CA GLY A 25 -15.98 3.46 -5.99
C GLY A 25 -16.82 2.44 -5.27
N PHE A 26 -16.23 1.26 -5.15
CA PHE A 26 -16.77 0.12 -4.44
C PHE A 26 -15.68 -0.47 -3.55
N GLU A 27 -16.06 -0.85 -2.34
CA GLU A 27 -15.19 -1.55 -1.40
C GLU A 27 -15.91 -2.73 -0.77
N THR A 28 -15.20 -3.84 -0.61
CA THR A 28 -15.68 -4.99 0.15
C THR A 28 -14.57 -5.57 1.00
N VAL A 29 -14.94 -6.07 2.19
CA VAL A 29 -14.02 -6.72 3.12
C VAL A 29 -14.67 -8.00 3.62
N ALA A 30 -13.90 -9.10 3.58
CA ALA A 30 -14.26 -10.37 4.17
C ALA A 30 -13.26 -10.74 5.26
N ARG A 31 -13.76 -11.21 6.40
CA ARG A 31 -12.93 -11.68 7.50
C ARG A 31 -13.38 -13.04 7.97
N ARG A 32 -12.40 -13.89 8.28
CA ARG A 32 -12.64 -15.17 8.94
C ARG A 32 -11.57 -15.43 10.00
N SER A 33 -12.01 -15.86 11.17
CA SER A 33 -11.15 -16.23 12.29
C SER A 33 -11.39 -17.68 12.68
N TRP A 34 -10.32 -18.37 13.10
CA TRP A 34 -10.36 -19.72 13.65
C TRP A 34 -9.25 -19.86 14.72
N PRO A 35 -9.23 -20.90 15.56
CA PRO A 35 -8.25 -20.98 16.64
C PRO A 35 -6.78 -20.84 16.22
N ALA A 36 -6.43 -21.38 15.05
CA ALA A 36 -5.06 -21.35 14.54
C ALA A 36 -4.74 -20.11 13.68
N GLY A 37 -5.68 -19.18 13.47
CA GLY A 37 -5.37 -18.01 12.65
C GLY A 37 -6.54 -17.11 12.31
N ASP A 38 -6.23 -16.11 11.51
CA ASP A 38 -7.18 -15.15 10.95
C ASP A 38 -6.82 -14.86 9.49
N VAL A 39 -7.84 -14.57 8.69
CA VAL A 39 -7.70 -14.03 7.34
C VAL A 39 -8.59 -12.80 7.17
N VAL A 40 -8.04 -11.76 6.55
CA VAL A 40 -8.79 -10.58 6.12
C VAL A 40 -8.48 -10.34 4.67
N LEU A 41 -9.52 -10.32 3.84
CA LEU A 41 -9.42 -10.02 2.41
C LEU A 41 -10.17 -8.72 2.15
N GLY A 42 -9.57 -7.84 1.40
CA GLY A 42 -10.19 -6.57 0.99
C GLY A 42 -10.06 -6.35 -0.51
N TYR A 43 -11.07 -5.77 -1.11
CA TYR A 43 -11.03 -5.32 -2.49
C TYR A 43 -11.64 -3.94 -2.60
N THR A 44 -10.93 -3.04 -3.28
CA THR A 44 -11.38 -1.67 -3.57
C THR A 44 -11.27 -1.43 -5.07
N ALA A 45 -12.31 -0.92 -5.68
CA ALA A 45 -12.31 -0.42 -7.04
C ALA A 45 -12.68 1.06 -7.05
N LEU A 46 -11.90 1.89 -7.72
CA LEU A 46 -12.13 3.32 -7.83
C LEU A 46 -12.20 3.73 -9.30
N SER A 47 -13.16 4.58 -9.61
CA SER A 47 -13.27 5.31 -10.87
C SER A 47 -13.20 6.79 -10.58
N LYS A 48 -12.55 7.52 -11.45
CA LYS A 48 -12.39 8.95 -11.31
C LYS A 48 -12.60 9.66 -12.63
N ASP A 49 -13.32 10.74 -12.57
CA ASP A 49 -13.46 11.73 -13.64
C ASP A 49 -12.90 13.08 -13.15
N ALA A 50 -12.07 13.71 -13.99
CA ALA A 50 -11.45 14.98 -13.64
C ALA A 50 -11.55 15.95 -14.81
N ASP A 51 -12.25 17.05 -14.60
CA ASP A 51 -12.28 18.18 -15.52
C ASP A 51 -11.22 19.20 -15.13
N TYR A 52 -10.19 19.34 -15.94
CA TYR A 52 -9.14 20.35 -15.78
C TYR A 52 -9.45 21.67 -16.52
N ARG A 53 -10.73 21.88 -16.92
CA ARG A 53 -11.20 23.11 -17.63
C ARG A 53 -10.37 23.40 -18.89
N GLY A 54 -10.10 22.35 -19.67
CA GLY A 54 -9.33 22.46 -20.90
C GLY A 54 -7.83 22.64 -20.74
N ALA A 55 -7.29 22.67 -19.52
CA ALA A 55 -5.85 22.69 -19.31
C ALA A 55 -5.22 21.36 -19.69
N ALA A 56 -4.13 21.40 -20.46
CA ALA A 56 -3.35 20.20 -20.76
C ALA A 56 -2.57 19.79 -19.50
N VAL A 57 -2.93 18.65 -18.91
CA VAL A 57 -2.28 18.06 -17.74
C VAL A 57 -1.76 16.68 -18.11
N ASP A 58 -0.44 16.49 -18.13
CA ASP A 58 0.18 15.20 -18.45
C ASP A 58 0.22 14.27 -17.22
N ALA A 59 0.35 14.86 -16.02
CA ALA A 59 0.35 14.13 -14.76
C ALA A 59 -0.10 15.02 -13.59
N SER A 60 -0.68 14.43 -12.58
CA SER A 60 -1.02 15.08 -11.33
C SER A 60 -0.61 14.23 -10.14
N PHE A 61 -0.36 14.87 -9.01
CA PHE A 61 0.08 14.18 -7.81
C PHE A 61 -1.08 13.43 -7.15
N TYR A 62 -2.21 14.08 -7.00
CA TYR A 62 -3.38 13.52 -6.31
C TYR A 62 -4.40 12.98 -7.29
N ALA A 63 -4.75 13.77 -8.26
CA ALA A 63 -5.88 13.48 -9.12
C ALA A 63 -5.61 12.32 -10.08
N LEU A 64 -4.40 12.11 -10.58
CA LEU A 64 -4.04 11.05 -11.51
C LEU A 64 -3.23 9.90 -10.88
N ASN A 65 -2.96 9.98 -9.57
CA ASN A 65 -2.24 8.93 -8.86
C ASN A 65 -3.17 8.20 -7.88
N TYR A 66 -3.93 7.24 -8.36
CA TYR A 66 -4.80 6.43 -7.53
C TYR A 66 -4.80 4.97 -7.98
N ALA A 67 -5.07 4.07 -7.06
CA ALA A 67 -5.27 2.67 -7.38
C ALA A 67 -6.69 2.48 -7.95
N ARG A 68 -6.79 2.12 -9.24
CA ARG A 68 -8.06 1.72 -9.86
C ARG A 68 -8.60 0.45 -9.23
N HIS A 69 -7.70 -0.48 -8.95
CA HIS A 69 -8.01 -1.72 -8.27
C HIS A 69 -6.96 -1.95 -7.19
N ARG A 70 -7.42 -2.29 -6.00
CA ARG A 70 -6.55 -2.67 -4.87
C ARG A 70 -7.14 -3.91 -4.23
N PHE A 71 -6.34 -4.95 -4.17
CA PHE A 71 -6.65 -6.17 -3.42
C PHE A 71 -5.69 -6.26 -2.23
N THR A 72 -6.21 -6.58 -1.05
CA THR A 72 -5.42 -6.81 0.16
C THR A 72 -5.73 -8.19 0.73
N ALA A 73 -4.70 -8.88 1.21
CA ALA A 73 -4.86 -10.15 1.89
C ALA A 73 -3.90 -10.22 3.08
N ALA A 74 -4.46 -10.16 4.28
CA ALA A 74 -3.73 -10.29 5.53
C ALA A 74 -4.03 -11.65 6.16
N PHE A 75 -2.98 -12.37 6.55
CA PHE A 75 -3.05 -13.65 7.22
C PHE A 75 -2.29 -13.60 8.53
N THR A 76 -2.88 -14.17 9.57
CA THR A 76 -2.20 -14.43 10.84
C THR A 76 -2.32 -15.91 11.15
N PHE A 77 -1.20 -16.57 11.40
CA PHE A 77 -1.14 -17.98 11.78
C PHE A 77 -0.53 -18.14 13.16
N ARG A 78 -1.24 -18.80 14.06
CA ARG A 78 -0.77 -19.17 15.40
C ARG A 78 -0.23 -20.59 15.33
N LEU A 79 1.09 -20.73 15.21
CA LEU A 79 1.77 -22.00 14.95
C LEU A 79 1.98 -22.84 16.23
N GLY A 80 1.50 -22.34 17.38
CA GLY A 80 1.75 -22.96 18.68
C GLY A 80 3.09 -22.56 19.31
N HIS A 81 3.33 -22.99 20.55
CA HIS A 81 4.56 -22.69 21.30
C HIS A 81 4.93 -21.19 21.37
N GLY A 82 3.94 -20.31 21.26
CA GLY A 82 4.14 -18.85 21.27
C GLY A 82 4.62 -18.27 19.96
N ILE A 83 4.57 -19.01 18.86
CA ILE A 83 4.98 -18.54 17.52
C ILE A 83 3.75 -18.06 16.75
N GLU A 84 3.84 -16.83 16.22
CA GLU A 84 2.85 -16.23 15.34
C GLU A 84 3.53 -15.75 14.04
N LEU A 85 2.97 -16.16 12.90
CA LEU A 85 3.38 -15.71 11.57
C LEU A 85 2.31 -14.76 11.01
N ARG A 86 2.74 -13.61 10.49
CA ARG A 86 1.91 -12.65 9.75
C ARG A 86 2.38 -12.53 8.32
N LEU A 87 1.42 -12.46 7.40
CA LEU A 87 1.67 -12.20 5.99
C LEU A 87 0.68 -11.13 5.53
N ASP A 88 1.19 -10.01 5.06
CA ASP A 88 0.39 -8.92 4.51
C ASP A 88 0.72 -8.77 3.03
N ASN A 89 -0.32 -8.77 2.19
CA ASN A 89 -0.17 -8.69 0.75
C ASN A 89 -1.06 -7.59 0.19
N VAL A 90 -0.53 -6.81 -0.73
CA VAL A 90 -1.26 -5.79 -1.47
C VAL A 90 -0.95 -5.96 -2.95
N ALA A 91 -1.98 -6.27 -3.73
CA ALA A 91 -1.91 -6.17 -5.19
C ALA A 91 -2.67 -4.91 -5.62
N ARG A 92 -2.10 -4.14 -6.54
CA ARG A 92 -2.74 -2.92 -7.04
C ARG A 92 -2.50 -2.71 -8.52
N VAL A 93 -3.52 -2.16 -9.17
CA VAL A 93 -3.45 -1.58 -10.50
C VAL A 93 -3.69 -0.09 -10.35
N GLN A 94 -2.70 0.70 -10.63
CA GLN A 94 -2.76 2.15 -10.48
C GLN A 94 -3.07 2.84 -11.81
N ALA A 95 -3.64 4.03 -11.75
CA ALA A 95 -3.77 4.88 -12.92
C ALA A 95 -2.38 5.16 -13.50
N ALA A 96 -2.28 5.15 -14.83
CA ALA A 96 -1.04 5.53 -15.51
C ALA A 96 -0.66 6.96 -15.13
N ASN A 97 0.63 7.17 -14.84
CA ASN A 97 1.16 8.47 -14.49
C ASN A 97 2.57 8.61 -15.07
N LEU A 98 2.79 9.65 -15.88
CA LEU A 98 4.06 9.88 -16.58
C LEU A 98 5.25 10.13 -15.64
N LEU A 99 4.99 10.49 -14.39
CA LEU A 99 6.02 10.69 -13.37
C LEU A 99 6.46 9.37 -12.71
N ARG A 100 5.73 8.27 -12.93
CA ARG A 100 6.16 6.94 -12.46
C ARG A 100 7.11 6.36 -13.48
N VAL A 101 8.40 6.38 -13.17
CA VAL A 101 9.46 5.97 -14.09
C VAL A 101 9.93 4.54 -13.88
N THR A 102 9.58 3.91 -12.75
CA THR A 102 9.92 2.53 -12.43
C THR A 102 8.71 1.76 -11.87
N GLY A 103 8.75 0.43 -11.94
CA GLY A 103 7.74 -0.46 -11.35
C GLY A 103 6.42 -0.55 -12.11
N GLY A 104 6.25 0.17 -13.22
CA GLY A 104 5.00 0.13 -14.01
C GLY A 104 3.77 0.63 -13.26
N ASN A 105 2.58 0.20 -13.69
CA ASN A 105 1.30 0.58 -13.07
C ASN A 105 0.68 -0.55 -12.23
N GLU A 106 1.28 -1.72 -12.21
CA GLU A 106 0.80 -2.90 -11.48
C GLU A 106 1.89 -3.40 -10.54
N THR A 107 1.49 -3.83 -9.36
CA THR A 107 2.43 -4.40 -8.40
C THR A 107 1.76 -5.36 -7.44
N VAL A 108 2.56 -6.30 -6.94
CA VAL A 108 2.26 -7.07 -5.73
C VAL A 108 3.37 -6.78 -4.73
N MET A 109 2.99 -6.32 -3.55
CA MET A 109 3.88 -6.08 -2.43
C MET A 109 3.47 -6.97 -1.28
N SER A 110 4.43 -7.63 -0.66
CA SER A 110 4.19 -8.51 0.47
C SER A 110 5.14 -8.17 1.61
N SER A 111 4.64 -8.28 2.84
CA SER A 111 5.42 -8.22 4.06
C SER A 111 5.20 -9.50 4.87
N ALA A 112 6.24 -9.96 5.57
CA ALA A 112 6.17 -11.12 6.44
C ALA A 112 6.73 -10.77 7.82
N GLY A 113 6.02 -11.16 8.88
CA GLY A 113 6.43 -10.96 10.26
C GLY A 113 6.37 -12.25 11.05
N LEU A 114 7.37 -12.52 11.86
CA LEU A 114 7.41 -13.63 12.80
C LEU A 114 7.56 -13.05 14.21
N ALA A 115 6.65 -13.42 15.12
CA ALA A 115 6.73 -13.10 16.54
C ALA A 115 6.86 -14.39 17.35
N TYR A 116 7.73 -14.36 18.36
CA TYR A 116 7.93 -15.43 19.31
C TYR A 116 7.74 -14.94 20.74
N ARG A 117 6.83 -15.56 21.47
CA ARG A 117 6.54 -15.30 22.88
C ARG A 117 6.88 -16.56 23.69
N PRO A 118 8.12 -16.65 24.24
CA PRO A 118 8.54 -17.83 24.99
C PRO A 118 7.71 -18.01 26.27
N GLY A 119 7.16 -19.19 26.46
CA GLY A 119 6.36 -19.50 27.67
C GLY A 119 7.15 -19.44 28.97
N ALA A 120 8.48 -19.60 28.91
CA ALA A 120 9.36 -19.55 30.07
C ALA A 120 9.60 -18.12 30.60
N VAL A 121 9.42 -17.09 29.76
CA VAL A 121 9.61 -15.67 30.13
C VAL A 121 8.34 -14.92 29.81
N ARG A 122 7.48 -14.78 30.81
CA ARG A 122 6.23 -14.04 30.63
C ARG A 122 6.52 -12.58 30.27
N GLY A 123 5.76 -12.03 29.33
CA GLY A 123 5.88 -10.66 28.88
C GLY A 123 6.97 -10.40 27.85
N LEU A 124 7.84 -11.38 27.51
CA LEU A 124 8.82 -11.25 26.44
C LEU A 124 8.21 -11.56 25.08
N GLU A 125 8.43 -10.69 24.13
CA GLU A 125 8.19 -10.91 22.70
C GLU A 125 9.46 -10.61 21.91
N ILE A 126 9.84 -11.48 21.01
CA ILE A 126 10.92 -11.28 20.04
C ILE A 126 10.26 -11.32 18.66
N SER A 127 10.59 -10.36 17.80
CA SER A 127 10.00 -10.27 16.48
C SER A 127 11.03 -9.99 15.39
N VAL A 128 10.73 -10.49 14.20
CA VAL A 128 11.44 -10.17 12.95
C VAL A 128 10.40 -9.83 11.90
N GLN A 129 10.64 -8.78 11.14
CA GLN A 129 9.77 -8.36 10.04
C GLN A 129 10.59 -8.10 8.78
N ILE A 130 10.03 -8.49 7.65
CA ILE A 130 10.54 -8.20 6.31
C ILE A 130 9.45 -7.44 5.56
N ASP A 131 9.75 -6.21 5.17
CA ASP A 131 8.89 -5.41 4.33
C ASP A 131 9.40 -5.46 2.89
N ASN A 132 8.46 -5.32 1.93
CA ASN A 132 8.74 -5.45 0.51
C ASN A 132 9.52 -6.73 0.18
N LEU A 133 8.95 -7.88 0.51
CA LEU A 133 9.56 -9.20 0.39
C LEU A 133 10.13 -9.49 -1.02
N TRP A 134 9.48 -8.95 -2.05
CA TRP A 134 9.86 -9.13 -3.46
C TRP A 134 10.88 -8.12 -3.96
N ASP A 135 11.29 -7.17 -3.10
CA ASP A 135 12.19 -6.06 -3.45
C ASP A 135 11.68 -5.24 -4.65
N SER A 136 10.37 -5.03 -4.71
CA SER A 136 9.71 -4.26 -5.75
C SER A 136 10.20 -2.82 -5.77
N ASP A 137 10.45 -2.28 -6.93
CA ASP A 137 10.80 -0.87 -7.17
C ASP A 137 9.58 -0.01 -7.54
N PHE A 138 8.39 -0.49 -7.27
CA PHE A 138 7.14 0.19 -7.57
C PHE A 138 7.02 1.53 -6.83
N GLN A 139 6.90 2.60 -7.59
CA GLN A 139 6.67 3.94 -7.05
C GLN A 139 5.19 4.12 -6.70
N GLU A 140 4.83 3.97 -5.43
CA GLU A 140 3.47 4.22 -4.97
C GLU A 140 3.06 5.68 -5.21
N VAL A 141 3.96 6.59 -4.87
CA VAL A 141 3.85 8.00 -5.20
C VAL A 141 4.79 8.29 -6.37
N PRO A 142 4.28 8.80 -7.50
CA PRO A 142 5.12 9.11 -8.65
C PRO A 142 6.28 10.04 -8.31
N ALA A 143 7.42 9.83 -8.93
CA ALA A 143 8.67 10.54 -8.69
C ALA A 143 9.29 10.38 -7.28
N VAL A 144 8.69 9.56 -6.41
CA VAL A 144 9.28 9.20 -5.10
C VAL A 144 9.91 7.82 -5.22
N PRO A 145 11.19 7.65 -4.89
CA PRO A 145 11.84 6.34 -4.90
C PRO A 145 11.07 5.33 -4.05
N ALA A 146 10.98 4.10 -4.54
CA ALA A 146 10.36 3.00 -3.80
C ALA A 146 11.22 2.65 -2.57
N ALA A 147 10.55 2.36 -1.46
CA ALA A 147 11.21 1.70 -0.33
C ALA A 147 11.58 0.28 -0.75
N ARG A 148 12.89 -0.03 -0.76
CA ARG A 148 13.41 -1.35 -1.09
C ARG A 148 13.13 -2.32 0.06
N ARG A 149 13.47 -3.59 -0.11
CA ARG A 149 13.33 -4.59 0.95
C ARG A 149 13.99 -4.10 2.24
N GLN A 150 13.27 -4.18 3.33
CA GLN A 150 13.74 -3.84 4.67
C GLN A 150 13.57 -5.03 5.59
N VAL A 151 14.54 -5.26 6.45
CA VAL A 151 14.48 -6.28 7.51
C VAL A 151 14.66 -5.57 8.84
N SER A 152 13.77 -5.82 9.76
CA SER A 152 13.84 -5.31 11.12
C SER A 152 13.68 -6.44 12.14
N ALA A 153 14.28 -6.28 13.30
CA ALA A 153 14.14 -7.16 14.44
C ALA A 153 13.92 -6.34 15.71
N GLY A 154 13.12 -6.86 16.62
CA GLY A 154 12.81 -6.18 17.85
C GLY A 154 12.58 -7.14 19.00
N ALA A 155 12.70 -6.62 20.23
CA ALA A 155 12.28 -7.30 21.43
C ALA A 155 11.49 -6.32 22.29
N ALA A 156 10.38 -6.81 22.86
CA ALA A 156 9.54 -6.06 23.80
C ALA A 156 9.36 -6.88 25.07
N TYR A 157 9.33 -6.20 26.20
CA TYR A 157 9.07 -6.82 27.50
C TYR A 157 8.03 -6.00 28.28
N ALA A 158 6.97 -6.70 28.70
CA ALA A 158 5.93 -6.16 29.56
C ALA A 158 6.00 -6.85 30.93
N TRP A 159 6.24 -6.07 32.00
CA TRP A 159 6.28 -6.54 33.39
C TRP A 159 4.95 -6.35 34.10
#